data_4badb41c1c00c36110c544ab35cfa204
#
_entry.id   4badb41c1c00c36110c544ab35cfa204
#
_cell.length_a   1.000
_cell.length_b   1.000
_cell.length_c   1.000
_cell.angle_alpha   90.00
_cell.angle_beta   90.00
_cell.angle_gamma   90.00
#
_symmetry.space_group_name_H-M   'P 1'
#
loop_
_entity.id
_entity.type
_entity.pdbx_description
1 polymer ?
#
loop_
_entity_poly.entity_id
_entity_poly.type
_entity_poly.pdbx_seq_one_letter_code
_entity_poly.pdbx_strand_id
1 'polypeptide(L)'
;DWSSDVCSSDLKVPITVLLRALGVGTNQEILDMFGEEPKILASFAKDPSENYQDGLLELYKKLRPGEPLAVDSAENLINSMFFDVRRYDLAKVGRYKFNKKLALRNRITGFKLAEDAVSPVTGEVVAEAGTLVTEELADEIQYAAVPYVFVETEEGRDEKVLSNMMVDLNAFLPKADKKALGITEEVYYPELAKILEENETEEEQYEAISKNVALLIPKHITKEDIFASINYNMHLEYGI
;
A
#
# COMPACT_ATOMS: atom_id res chain seq x y z
N ASP A 1 1.01 -36.82 -4.40
CA ASP A 1 0.29 -36.30 -3.24
C ASP A 1 1.18 -35.31 -2.51
N TRP A 2 1.23 -34.11 -3.02
CA TRP A 2 1.82 -32.99 -2.31
C TRP A 2 0.79 -32.52 -1.30
N SER A 3 0.69 -33.27 -0.25
CA SER A 3 -0.27 -32.98 0.79
C SER A 3 0.14 -31.69 1.50
N SER A 4 -0.87 -30.98 1.88
CA SER A 4 -0.95 -29.77 2.66
C SER A 4 -0.09 -29.72 3.94
N ASP A 5 0.66 -30.76 4.26
CA ASP A 5 1.46 -30.87 5.49
C ASP A 5 2.74 -30.02 5.48
N VAL A 6 3.22 -29.59 4.29
CA VAL A 6 4.38 -28.68 4.19
C VAL A 6 4.01 -27.21 4.44
N CYS A 7 2.73 -26.85 4.33
CA CYS A 7 2.23 -25.50 4.62
C CYS A 7 1.59 -25.35 6.01
N SER A 8 1.61 -26.39 6.83
CA SER A 8 1.27 -26.34 8.23
C SER A 8 2.43 -25.79 9.06
N SER A 9 3.00 -24.66 8.62
CA SER A 9 3.86 -23.90 9.53
C SER A 9 2.99 -23.33 10.64
N ASP A 10 3.41 -23.49 11.88
CA ASP A 10 2.77 -22.91 13.08
C ASP A 10 2.80 -21.36 13.12
N LEU A 11 3.09 -20.72 12.00
CA LEU A 11 3.10 -19.28 11.77
C LEU A 11 1.69 -18.72 11.55
N LYS A 12 0.74 -19.14 12.36
CA LYS A 12 -0.59 -18.50 12.41
C LYS A 12 -0.49 -17.28 13.32
N VAL A 13 -0.38 -16.10 12.71
CA VAL A 13 -0.36 -14.82 13.39
C VAL A 13 -1.60 -14.04 12.96
N PRO A 14 -2.35 -13.41 13.88
CA PRO A 14 -3.41 -12.48 13.51
C PRO A 14 -2.87 -11.40 12.57
N ILE A 15 -3.64 -11.00 11.55
CA ILE A 15 -3.19 -9.99 10.58
C ILE A 15 -2.87 -8.65 11.26
N THR A 16 -3.56 -8.34 12.35
CA THR A 16 -3.34 -7.12 13.14
C THR A 16 -1.95 -7.06 13.76
N VAL A 17 -1.37 -8.19 14.17
CA VAL A 17 0.03 -8.26 14.64
C VAL A 17 0.99 -7.82 13.54
N LEU A 18 0.79 -8.28 12.30
CA LEU A 18 1.60 -7.87 11.16
C LEU A 18 1.43 -6.37 10.86
N LEU A 19 0.19 -5.86 10.89
CA LEU A 19 -0.08 -4.44 10.66
C LEU A 19 0.63 -3.55 11.69
N ARG A 20 0.60 -3.95 12.98
CA ARG A 20 1.34 -3.23 14.03
C ARG A 20 2.84 -3.26 13.78
N ALA A 21 3.39 -4.43 13.45
CA ALA A 21 4.81 -4.60 13.14
C ALA A 21 5.26 -3.79 11.92
N LEU A 22 4.35 -3.41 11.03
CA LEU A 22 4.61 -2.55 9.86
C LEU A 22 4.41 -1.05 10.15
N GLY A 23 3.99 -0.69 11.37
CA GLY A 23 3.90 0.70 11.83
C GLY A 23 2.48 1.22 12.06
N VAL A 24 1.44 0.40 11.86
CA VAL A 24 0.04 0.74 12.21
C VAL A 24 -0.21 0.22 13.63
N GLY A 25 0.24 0.99 14.63
CA GLY A 25 0.46 0.50 15.99
C GLY A 25 -0.81 0.22 16.80
N THR A 26 -1.78 1.11 16.76
CA THR A 26 -2.98 1.04 17.61
C THR A 26 -4.18 0.43 16.90
N ASN A 27 -5.17 -0.04 17.67
CA ASN A 27 -6.44 -0.51 17.11
C ASN A 27 -7.13 0.59 16.29
N GLN A 28 -7.09 1.83 16.78
CA GLN A 28 -7.72 2.96 16.10
C GLN A 28 -7.06 3.24 14.74
N GLU A 29 -5.72 3.25 14.68
CA GLU A 29 -5.01 3.44 13.41
C GLU A 29 -5.31 2.32 12.40
N ILE A 30 -5.47 1.07 12.87
CA ILE A 30 -5.86 -0.05 12.00
C ILE A 30 -7.29 0.16 11.48
N LEU A 31 -8.23 0.54 12.34
CA LEU A 31 -9.61 0.84 11.95
C LEU A 31 -9.69 2.07 11.04
N ASP A 32 -8.91 3.10 11.31
CA ASP A 32 -8.84 4.30 10.46
C ASP A 32 -8.30 3.94 9.06
N MET A 33 -7.37 2.99 8.98
CA MET A 33 -6.79 2.56 7.70
C MET A 33 -7.71 1.63 6.90
N PHE A 34 -8.28 0.60 7.53
CA PHE A 34 -9.03 -0.46 6.83
C PHE A 34 -10.55 -0.36 6.96
N GLY A 35 -11.06 0.51 7.84
CA GLY A 35 -12.45 0.52 8.22
C GLY A 35 -12.82 -0.59 9.22
N GLU A 36 -14.09 -0.68 9.56
CA GLU A 36 -14.65 -1.72 10.46
C GLU A 36 -14.86 -3.06 9.72
N GLU A 37 -13.81 -3.56 9.11
CA GLU A 37 -13.83 -4.83 8.37
C GLU A 37 -13.98 -6.01 9.33
N PRO A 38 -14.96 -6.92 9.14
CA PRO A 38 -15.21 -8.05 10.04
C PRO A 38 -14.00 -8.95 10.28
N LYS A 39 -13.15 -9.13 9.27
CA LYS A 39 -11.93 -9.93 9.36
C LYS A 39 -10.87 -9.25 10.24
N ILE A 40 -10.79 -7.93 10.23
CA ILE A 40 -9.94 -7.13 11.13
C ILE A 40 -10.47 -7.23 12.56
N LEU A 41 -11.77 -7.01 12.77
CA LEU A 41 -12.39 -7.11 14.09
C LEU A 41 -12.21 -8.50 14.73
N ALA A 42 -12.36 -9.56 13.94
CA ALA A 42 -12.10 -10.93 14.39
C ALA A 42 -10.62 -11.19 14.72
N SER A 43 -9.69 -10.45 14.06
CA SER A 43 -8.26 -10.56 14.34
C SER A 43 -7.88 -9.90 15.65
N PHE A 44 -8.49 -8.77 16.02
CA PHE A 44 -8.26 -8.14 17.33
C PHE A 44 -8.55 -9.08 18.51
N ALA A 45 -9.58 -9.90 18.41
CA ALA A 45 -9.94 -10.86 19.47
C ALA A 45 -8.84 -11.92 19.72
N LYS A 46 -7.94 -12.12 18.77
CA LYS A 46 -6.85 -13.12 18.82
C LYS A 46 -5.46 -12.49 18.94
N ASP A 47 -5.39 -11.16 18.84
CA ASP A 47 -4.15 -10.41 18.87
C ASP A 47 -3.74 -10.08 20.32
N PRO A 48 -2.62 -10.61 20.82
CA PRO A 48 -2.14 -10.31 22.16
C PRO A 48 -1.37 -8.98 22.23
N SER A 49 -1.12 -8.33 21.09
CA SER A 49 -0.33 -7.09 21.01
C SER A 49 -1.24 -5.86 21.06
N GLU A 50 -0.73 -4.76 21.61
CA GLU A 50 -1.48 -3.51 21.75
C GLU A 50 -0.85 -2.32 20.98
N ASN A 51 0.42 -2.45 20.60
CA ASN A 51 1.19 -1.39 19.96
C ASN A 51 2.24 -1.93 18.98
N TYR A 52 2.99 -1.03 18.35
CA TYR A 52 4.04 -1.34 17.40
C TYR A 52 5.11 -2.31 17.96
N GLN A 53 5.61 -2.04 19.17
CA GLN A 53 6.69 -2.84 19.77
C GLN A 53 6.19 -4.25 20.11
N ASP A 54 4.99 -4.37 20.66
CA ASP A 54 4.38 -5.65 20.97
C ASP A 54 4.16 -6.46 19.69
N GLY A 55 3.66 -5.82 18.62
CA GLY A 55 3.48 -6.45 17.31
C GLY A 55 4.78 -7.00 16.74
N LEU A 56 5.87 -6.21 16.81
CA LEU A 56 7.20 -6.65 16.40
C LEU A 56 7.68 -7.86 17.19
N LEU A 57 7.56 -7.82 18.52
CA LEU A 57 8.01 -8.91 19.40
C LEU A 57 7.19 -10.18 19.22
N GLU A 58 5.86 -10.08 19.07
CA GLU A 58 5.01 -11.24 18.81
C GLU A 58 5.33 -11.89 17.45
N LEU A 59 5.56 -11.09 16.42
CA LEU A 59 5.97 -11.60 15.13
C LEU A 59 7.38 -12.23 15.20
N TYR A 60 8.33 -11.58 15.88
CA TYR A 60 9.68 -12.10 16.09
C TYR A 60 9.69 -13.44 16.82
N LYS A 61 8.93 -13.56 17.90
CA LYS A 61 8.77 -14.79 18.68
C LYS A 61 8.29 -15.99 17.83
N LYS A 62 7.43 -15.71 16.84
CA LYS A 62 6.96 -16.74 15.89
C LYS A 62 8.01 -17.09 14.82
N LEU A 63 8.75 -16.09 14.34
CA LEU A 63 9.78 -16.28 13.31
C LEU A 63 11.08 -16.87 13.86
N ARG A 64 11.41 -16.57 15.12
CA ARG A 64 12.65 -16.97 15.81
C ARG A 64 12.33 -17.53 17.21
N PRO A 65 11.68 -18.69 17.30
CA PRO A 65 11.35 -19.29 18.58
C PRO A 65 12.62 -19.61 19.40
N GLY A 66 12.61 -19.20 20.67
CA GLY A 66 13.72 -19.46 21.58
C GLY A 66 14.85 -18.42 21.58
N GLU A 67 14.83 -17.42 20.70
CA GLU A 67 15.77 -16.30 20.76
C GLU A 67 15.32 -15.23 21.77
N PRO A 68 16.26 -14.50 22.38
CA PRO A 68 15.93 -13.38 23.27
C PRO A 68 15.13 -12.30 22.54
N LEU A 69 14.06 -11.82 23.16
CA LEU A 69 13.19 -10.80 22.57
C LEU A 69 13.86 -9.42 22.71
N ALA A 70 14.15 -8.79 21.57
CA ALA A 70 14.67 -7.43 21.48
C ALA A 70 14.00 -6.71 20.31
N VAL A 71 13.51 -5.49 20.55
CA VAL A 71 12.79 -4.67 19.56
C VAL A 71 13.67 -4.41 18.34
N ASP A 72 14.93 -3.99 18.54
CA ASP A 72 15.87 -3.70 17.46
C ASP A 72 16.14 -4.94 16.58
N SER A 73 16.24 -6.12 17.19
CA SER A 73 16.43 -7.38 16.46
C SER A 73 15.20 -7.75 15.65
N ALA A 74 14.02 -7.54 16.22
CA ALA A 74 12.73 -7.77 15.56
C ALA A 74 12.56 -6.82 14.38
N GLU A 75 12.80 -5.53 14.56
CA GLU A 75 12.73 -4.52 13.51
C GLU A 75 13.69 -4.82 12.36
N ASN A 76 14.94 -5.13 12.67
CA ASN A 76 15.94 -5.53 11.67
C ASN A 76 15.52 -6.79 10.89
N LEU A 77 14.95 -7.78 11.57
CA LEU A 77 14.45 -8.99 10.93
C LEU A 77 13.31 -8.69 9.96
N ILE A 78 12.30 -7.93 10.41
CA ILE A 78 11.14 -7.56 9.59
C ILE A 78 11.57 -6.73 8.38
N ASN A 79 12.42 -5.71 8.59
CA ASN A 79 12.94 -4.89 7.52
C ASN A 79 13.73 -5.71 6.50
N SER A 80 14.57 -6.64 6.97
CA SER A 80 15.33 -7.51 6.07
C SER A 80 14.47 -8.52 5.34
N MET A 81 13.34 -8.95 5.93
CA MET A 81 12.42 -9.89 5.29
C MET A 81 11.60 -9.24 4.17
N PHE A 82 11.07 -8.05 4.40
CA PHE A 82 10.11 -7.42 3.48
C PHE A 82 10.73 -6.35 2.59
N PHE A 83 11.71 -5.58 3.09
CA PHE A 83 12.15 -4.34 2.45
C PHE A 83 13.63 -4.34 2.02
N ASP A 84 14.38 -5.41 2.24
CA ASP A 84 15.76 -5.51 1.76
C ASP A 84 15.78 -5.79 0.25
N VAL A 85 16.14 -4.77 -0.52
CA VAL A 85 16.27 -4.83 -2.00
C VAL A 85 17.20 -5.94 -2.50
N ARG A 86 18.13 -6.40 -1.65
CA ARG A 86 19.06 -7.49 -1.99
C ARG A 86 18.44 -8.87 -1.87
N ARG A 87 17.34 -8.99 -1.11
CA ARG A 87 16.64 -10.26 -0.89
C ARG A 87 15.42 -10.42 -1.77
N TYR A 88 14.74 -9.32 -2.09
CA TYR A 88 13.52 -9.33 -2.86
C TYR A 88 13.64 -8.39 -4.05
N ASP A 89 13.89 -8.97 -5.23
CA ASP A 89 13.77 -8.27 -6.50
C ASP A 89 12.52 -8.79 -7.21
N LEU A 90 11.48 -7.98 -7.26
CA LEU A 90 10.26 -8.27 -8.01
C LEU A 90 10.52 -8.34 -9.51
N ALA A 91 11.67 -7.83 -9.95
CA ALA A 91 11.96 -7.52 -11.33
C ALA A 91 10.87 -6.62 -11.97
N LYS A 92 11.06 -6.22 -13.21
CA LYS A 92 10.08 -5.39 -13.93
C LYS A 92 8.70 -6.04 -14.04
N VAL A 93 8.68 -7.35 -14.34
CA VAL A 93 7.42 -8.10 -14.50
C VAL A 93 6.65 -8.23 -13.19
N GLY A 94 7.35 -8.45 -12.08
CA GLY A 94 6.73 -8.52 -10.75
C GLY A 94 6.10 -7.18 -10.36
N ARG A 95 6.84 -6.06 -10.50
CA ARG A 95 6.33 -4.71 -10.22
C ARG A 95 5.10 -4.40 -11.08
N TYR A 96 5.16 -4.70 -12.37
CA TYR A 96 4.01 -4.53 -13.26
C TYR A 96 2.77 -5.33 -12.79
N LYS A 97 2.95 -6.59 -12.38
CA LYS A 97 1.84 -7.42 -11.89
C LYS A 97 1.24 -6.89 -10.59
N PHE A 98 2.09 -6.42 -9.66
CA PHE A 98 1.64 -5.77 -8.43
C PHE A 98 0.82 -4.52 -8.74
N ASN A 99 1.36 -3.62 -9.55
CA ASN A 99 0.67 -2.40 -9.93
C ASN A 99 -0.66 -2.70 -10.62
N LYS A 100 -0.68 -3.63 -11.58
CA LYS A 100 -1.91 -4.03 -12.27
C LYS A 100 -2.97 -4.57 -11.31
N LYS A 101 -2.58 -5.33 -10.28
CA LYS A 101 -3.51 -5.94 -9.32
C LYS A 101 -3.99 -4.92 -8.28
N LEU A 102 -3.10 -4.05 -7.80
CA LEU A 102 -3.34 -3.18 -6.66
C LEU A 102 -3.68 -1.75 -7.05
N ALA A 103 -3.57 -1.40 -8.35
CA ALA A 103 -3.92 -0.06 -8.81
C ALA A 103 -5.35 0.30 -8.43
N LEU A 104 -5.50 1.44 -7.76
CA LEU A 104 -6.79 1.93 -7.29
C LEU A 104 -7.82 1.98 -8.43
N ARG A 105 -7.41 2.49 -9.60
CA ARG A 105 -8.25 2.56 -10.80
C ARG A 105 -8.89 1.23 -11.20
N ASN A 106 -8.15 0.12 -11.12
CA ASN A 106 -8.65 -1.20 -11.52
C ASN A 106 -9.66 -1.77 -10.52
N ARG A 107 -9.65 -1.26 -9.29
CA ARG A 107 -10.48 -1.73 -8.20
C ARG A 107 -11.76 -0.92 -8.03
N ILE A 108 -11.74 0.35 -8.40
CA ILE A 108 -12.87 1.28 -8.20
C ILE A 108 -13.71 1.53 -9.45
N THR A 109 -13.19 1.19 -10.63
CA THR A 109 -13.93 1.38 -11.90
C THR A 109 -15.23 0.58 -11.88
N GLY A 110 -16.33 1.26 -12.17
CA GLY A 110 -17.67 0.67 -12.19
C GLY A 110 -18.42 0.73 -10.87
N PHE A 111 -17.77 1.15 -9.78
CA PHE A 111 -18.42 1.40 -8.49
C PHE A 111 -18.84 2.86 -8.36
N LYS A 112 -19.77 3.13 -7.45
CA LYS A 112 -20.09 4.50 -7.02
C LYS A 112 -19.24 4.86 -5.81
N LEU A 113 -18.81 6.12 -5.75
CA LEU A 113 -18.16 6.66 -4.56
C LEU A 113 -19.19 6.87 -3.45
N ALA A 114 -18.88 6.40 -2.25
CA ALA A 114 -19.69 6.66 -1.05
C ALA A 114 -19.34 8.02 -0.41
N GLU A 115 -18.09 8.46 -0.58
CA GLU A 115 -17.59 9.74 -0.09
C GLU A 115 -16.81 10.48 -1.18
N ASP A 116 -16.56 11.78 -0.97
CA ASP A 116 -15.76 12.58 -1.89
C ASP A 116 -14.32 12.07 -1.94
N ALA A 117 -13.80 11.90 -3.15
CA ALA A 117 -12.39 11.61 -3.37
C ALA A 117 -11.60 12.92 -3.39
N VAL A 118 -10.75 13.15 -2.40
CA VAL A 118 -10.00 14.40 -2.22
C VAL A 118 -8.52 14.17 -2.46
N SER A 119 -7.91 15.02 -3.28
CA SER A 119 -6.45 15.01 -3.49
C SER A 119 -5.74 15.51 -2.22
N PRO A 120 -4.83 14.74 -1.63
CA PRO A 120 -4.04 15.19 -0.49
C PRO A 120 -3.01 16.27 -0.87
N VAL A 121 -2.76 16.44 -2.17
CA VAL A 121 -1.78 17.40 -2.71
C VAL A 121 -2.37 18.79 -2.80
N THR A 122 -3.57 18.90 -3.36
CA THR A 122 -4.24 20.20 -3.61
C THR A 122 -5.35 20.50 -2.61
N GLY A 123 -5.86 19.50 -1.93
CA GLY A 123 -7.06 19.61 -1.09
C GLY A 123 -8.36 19.72 -1.87
N GLU A 124 -8.31 19.58 -3.19
CA GLU A 124 -9.48 19.67 -4.06
C GLU A 124 -10.23 18.34 -4.14
N VAL A 125 -11.54 18.41 -4.30
CA VAL A 125 -12.39 17.25 -4.59
C VAL A 125 -12.18 16.86 -6.04
N VAL A 126 -11.62 15.66 -6.26
CA VAL A 126 -11.41 15.07 -7.59
C VAL A 126 -12.72 14.50 -8.13
N ALA A 127 -13.49 13.86 -7.25
CA ALA A 127 -14.81 13.33 -7.57
C ALA A 127 -15.72 13.37 -6.34
N GLU A 128 -16.97 13.74 -6.55
CA GLU A 128 -17.98 13.86 -5.48
C GLU A 128 -18.59 12.48 -5.14
N ALA A 129 -19.08 12.35 -3.90
CA ALA A 129 -19.88 11.22 -3.45
C ALA A 129 -21.08 10.95 -4.39
N GLY A 130 -21.44 9.69 -4.57
CA GLY A 130 -22.51 9.27 -5.48
C GLY A 130 -22.12 9.20 -6.97
N THR A 131 -20.92 9.64 -7.34
CA THR A 131 -20.44 9.57 -8.73
C THR A 131 -20.07 8.13 -9.10
N LEU A 132 -20.56 7.68 -10.26
CA LEU A 132 -20.12 6.41 -10.85
C LEU A 132 -18.72 6.58 -11.44
N VAL A 133 -17.78 5.77 -11.00
CA VAL A 133 -16.38 5.87 -11.42
C VAL A 133 -16.21 5.23 -12.80
N THR A 134 -15.91 6.06 -13.82
CA THR A 134 -15.48 5.60 -15.15
C THR A 134 -13.98 5.29 -15.15
N GLU A 135 -13.47 4.69 -16.24
CA GLU A 135 -12.03 4.43 -16.38
C GLU A 135 -11.21 5.73 -16.32
N GLU A 136 -11.67 6.79 -17.00
CA GLU A 136 -11.01 8.08 -17.01
C GLU A 136 -10.99 8.72 -15.62
N LEU A 137 -12.12 8.69 -14.92
CA LEU A 137 -12.21 9.23 -13.56
C LEU A 137 -11.36 8.42 -12.57
N ALA A 138 -11.30 7.12 -12.74
CA ALA A 138 -10.44 6.25 -11.92
C ALA A 138 -8.95 6.58 -12.10
N ASP A 139 -8.52 6.89 -13.33
CA ASP A 139 -7.17 7.36 -13.62
C ASP A 139 -6.90 8.73 -12.96
N GLU A 140 -7.85 9.67 -13.07
CA GLU A 140 -7.73 10.99 -12.42
C GLU A 140 -7.59 10.85 -10.90
N ILE A 141 -8.42 10.01 -10.26
CA ILE A 141 -8.35 9.75 -8.81
C ILE A 141 -6.99 9.15 -8.43
N GLN A 142 -6.53 8.13 -9.15
CA GLN A 142 -5.25 7.50 -8.85
C GLN A 142 -4.08 8.47 -9.04
N TYR A 143 -4.06 9.23 -10.12
CA TYR A 143 -2.96 10.14 -10.44
C TYR A 143 -3.00 11.47 -9.68
N ALA A 144 -4.10 11.76 -9.01
CA ALA A 144 -4.15 12.81 -8.00
C ALA A 144 -3.54 12.39 -6.64
N ALA A 145 -2.92 11.21 -6.57
CA ALA A 145 -2.34 10.61 -5.36
C ALA A 145 -3.35 10.42 -4.21
N VAL A 146 -4.62 10.17 -4.54
CA VAL A 146 -5.64 9.87 -3.54
C VAL A 146 -5.27 8.56 -2.82
N PRO A 147 -5.08 8.56 -1.49
CA PRO A 147 -4.59 7.39 -0.78
C PRO A 147 -5.65 6.30 -0.60
N TYR A 148 -6.90 6.66 -0.61
CA TYR A 148 -8.04 5.76 -0.52
C TYR A 148 -9.34 6.42 -1.00
N VAL A 149 -10.30 5.59 -1.34
CA VAL A 149 -11.68 6.02 -1.58
C VAL A 149 -12.66 5.07 -0.88
N PHE A 150 -13.87 5.54 -0.61
CA PHE A 150 -14.97 4.68 -0.19
C PHE A 150 -15.89 4.42 -1.38
N VAL A 151 -16.23 3.16 -1.60
CA VAL A 151 -17.14 2.74 -2.66
C VAL A 151 -18.36 2.03 -2.09
N GLU A 152 -19.53 2.28 -2.71
CA GLU A 152 -20.77 1.60 -2.37
C GLU A 152 -20.74 0.17 -2.92
N THR A 153 -21.06 -0.83 -2.09
CA THR A 153 -21.21 -2.21 -2.51
C THR A 153 -22.70 -2.58 -2.71
N GLU A 154 -22.96 -3.65 -3.45
CA GLU A 154 -24.32 -4.17 -3.64
C GLU A 154 -25.00 -4.60 -2.33
N GLU A 155 -24.20 -4.91 -1.31
CA GLU A 155 -24.69 -5.29 0.03
C GLU A 155 -25.07 -4.07 0.90
N GLY A 156 -24.91 -2.85 0.38
CA GLY A 156 -25.24 -1.61 1.10
C GLY A 156 -24.24 -1.22 2.18
N ARG A 157 -23.02 -1.73 2.07
CA ARG A 157 -21.86 -1.30 2.88
C ARG A 157 -20.93 -0.44 2.05
N ASP A 158 -20.34 0.54 2.70
CA ASP A 158 -19.28 1.34 2.10
C ASP A 158 -17.94 0.70 2.42
N GLU A 159 -17.19 0.34 1.39
CA GLU A 159 -15.89 -0.30 1.56
C GLU A 159 -14.75 0.65 1.22
N LYS A 160 -13.76 0.71 2.13
CA LYS A 160 -12.57 1.54 1.98
C LYS A 160 -11.53 0.85 1.11
N VAL A 161 -11.27 1.39 -0.08
CA VAL A 161 -10.29 0.86 -1.03
C VAL A 161 -9.00 1.64 -0.94
N LEU A 162 -7.89 0.95 -0.59
CA LEU A 162 -6.57 1.55 -0.42
C LEU A 162 -5.79 1.55 -1.73
N SER A 163 -5.10 2.66 -1.99
CA SER A 163 -4.12 2.80 -3.07
C SER A 163 -2.77 2.20 -2.68
N ASN A 164 -2.02 1.66 -3.64
CA ASN A 164 -0.61 1.37 -3.47
C ASN A 164 0.30 2.56 -3.81
N MET A 165 -0.28 3.74 -3.99
CA MET A 165 0.39 5.03 -4.20
C MET A 165 1.31 5.09 -5.42
N MET A 166 0.98 4.37 -6.49
CA MET A 166 1.66 4.48 -7.77
C MET A 166 0.92 5.48 -8.66
N VAL A 167 1.65 6.45 -9.19
CA VAL A 167 1.09 7.57 -9.97
C VAL A 167 1.85 7.78 -11.29
N ASP A 168 1.24 8.46 -12.25
CA ASP A 168 1.94 8.90 -13.45
C ASP A 168 2.77 10.16 -13.17
N LEU A 169 4.05 10.14 -13.52
CA LEU A 169 4.95 11.27 -13.32
C LEU A 169 4.41 12.56 -13.98
N ASN A 170 3.81 12.44 -15.16
CA ASN A 170 3.31 13.61 -15.89
C ASN A 170 2.06 14.25 -15.26
N ALA A 171 1.40 13.59 -14.29
CA ALA A 171 0.36 14.24 -13.50
C ALA A 171 0.92 15.36 -12.59
N PHE A 172 2.18 15.24 -12.19
CA PHE A 172 2.88 16.21 -11.31
C PHE A 172 3.83 17.11 -12.09
N LEU A 173 4.49 16.56 -13.09
CA LEU A 173 5.44 17.26 -13.98
C LEU A 173 5.03 17.09 -15.45
N PRO A 174 4.05 17.86 -15.92
CA PRO A 174 3.45 17.67 -17.26
C PRO A 174 4.43 17.76 -18.43
N LYS A 175 5.54 18.49 -18.25
CA LYS A 175 6.55 18.71 -19.30
C LYS A 175 7.70 17.70 -19.23
N ALA A 176 7.72 16.81 -18.23
CA ALA A 176 8.80 15.86 -18.04
C ALA A 176 8.85 14.84 -19.19
N ASP A 177 10.01 14.69 -19.81
CA ASP A 177 10.29 13.58 -20.72
C ASP A 177 10.65 12.34 -19.89
N LYS A 178 9.65 11.51 -19.61
CA LYS A 178 9.82 10.27 -18.82
C LYS A 178 10.94 9.40 -19.36
N LYS A 179 11.08 9.30 -20.67
CA LYS A 179 12.09 8.45 -21.31
C LYS A 179 13.51 8.99 -21.09
N ALA A 180 13.69 10.31 -21.21
CA ALA A 180 14.97 10.95 -20.93
C ALA A 180 15.37 10.82 -19.45
N LEU A 181 14.39 10.83 -18.55
CA LEU A 181 14.58 10.66 -17.10
C LEU A 181 14.76 9.18 -16.67
N GLY A 182 14.60 8.22 -17.59
CA GLY A 182 14.68 6.79 -17.30
C GLY A 182 13.42 6.20 -16.65
N ILE A 183 12.32 6.96 -16.63
CA ILE A 183 11.02 6.52 -16.07
C ILE A 183 10.24 5.77 -17.16
N THR A 184 10.00 4.49 -16.93
CA THR A 184 9.33 3.61 -17.90
C THR A 184 7.94 3.14 -17.44
N GLU A 185 7.60 3.39 -16.19
CA GLU A 185 6.38 2.91 -15.52
C GLU A 185 5.83 4.00 -14.59
N GLU A 186 4.74 3.69 -13.90
CA GLU A 186 4.24 4.52 -12.79
C GLU A 186 5.28 4.62 -11.68
N VAL A 187 5.31 5.75 -10.98
CA VAL A 187 6.27 6.05 -9.93
C VAL A 187 5.60 6.04 -8.55
N TYR A 188 6.36 5.69 -7.54
CA TYR A 188 5.93 5.66 -6.15
C TYR A 188 5.84 7.08 -5.61
N TYR A 189 4.61 7.53 -5.35
CA TYR A 189 4.32 8.91 -4.98
C TYR A 189 5.04 9.40 -3.72
N PRO A 190 5.15 8.63 -2.61
CA PRO A 190 5.86 9.12 -1.42
C PRO A 190 7.31 9.53 -1.68
N GLU A 191 8.01 8.85 -2.59
CA GLU A 191 9.38 9.26 -2.97
C GLU A 191 9.36 10.43 -3.95
N LEU A 192 8.39 10.48 -4.86
CA LEU A 192 8.21 11.63 -5.75
C LEU A 192 7.90 12.89 -4.94
N ALA A 193 7.01 12.82 -3.96
CA ALA A 193 6.67 13.95 -3.09
C ALA A 193 7.89 14.53 -2.38
N LYS A 194 8.76 13.70 -1.82
CA LYS A 194 10.02 14.16 -1.22
C LYS A 194 10.91 14.92 -2.21
N ILE A 195 11.06 14.37 -3.43
CA ILE A 195 11.85 15.03 -4.46
C ILE A 195 11.27 16.41 -4.82
N LEU A 196 9.93 16.50 -4.93
CA LEU A 196 9.26 17.75 -5.26
C LEU A 196 9.34 18.78 -4.11
N GLU A 197 9.35 18.34 -2.86
CA GLU A 197 9.49 19.20 -1.67
C GLU A 197 10.93 19.68 -1.45
N GLU A 198 11.92 18.82 -1.74
CA GLU A 198 13.34 19.11 -1.50
C GLU A 198 13.99 19.95 -2.61
N ASN A 199 13.37 20.05 -3.80
CA ASN A 199 13.91 20.73 -4.97
C ASN A 199 12.93 21.79 -5.46
N GLU A 200 13.41 23.05 -5.53
CA GLU A 200 12.55 24.20 -5.85
C GLU A 200 12.32 24.39 -7.36
N THR A 201 13.29 24.00 -8.19
CA THR A 201 13.23 24.18 -9.65
C THR A 201 12.95 22.89 -10.41
N GLU A 202 12.29 23.00 -11.57
CA GLU A 202 12.04 21.84 -12.44
C GLU A 202 13.36 21.12 -12.84
N GLU A 203 14.45 21.87 -13.03
CA GLU A 203 15.76 21.32 -13.40
C GLU A 203 16.34 20.47 -12.29
N GLU A 204 16.30 20.94 -11.04
CA GLU A 204 16.73 20.19 -9.85
C GLU A 204 15.87 18.96 -9.65
N GLN A 205 14.54 19.06 -9.82
CA GLN A 205 13.60 17.94 -9.74
C GLN A 205 13.91 16.87 -10.78
N TYR A 206 14.17 17.26 -12.05
CA TYR A 206 14.54 16.31 -13.11
C TYR A 206 15.87 15.60 -12.82
N GLU A 207 16.85 16.34 -12.31
CA GLU A 207 18.15 15.76 -11.92
C GLU A 207 17.97 14.76 -10.75
N ALA A 208 17.19 15.14 -9.75
CA ALA A 208 16.90 14.27 -8.60
C ALA A 208 16.11 13.02 -9.01
N ILE A 209 15.12 13.15 -9.90
CA ILE A 209 14.36 12.02 -10.45
C ILE A 209 15.30 11.05 -11.16
N SER A 210 16.16 11.54 -12.05
CA SER A 210 17.11 10.70 -12.81
C SER A 210 18.07 9.94 -11.88
N LYS A 211 18.48 10.53 -10.76
CA LYS A 211 19.35 9.89 -9.76
C LYS A 211 18.62 8.85 -8.90
N ASN A 212 17.31 8.98 -8.72
CA ASN A 212 16.51 8.19 -7.78
C ASN A 212 15.50 7.26 -8.48
N VAL A 213 15.69 6.89 -9.74
CA VAL A 213 14.79 6.01 -10.50
C VAL A 213 14.51 4.70 -9.75
N ALA A 214 15.52 4.14 -9.10
CA ALA A 214 15.37 2.88 -8.35
C ALA A 214 14.45 2.99 -7.13
N LEU A 215 14.31 4.18 -6.54
CA LEU A 215 13.37 4.45 -5.45
C LEU A 215 11.98 4.80 -5.97
N LEU A 216 11.92 5.50 -7.10
CA LEU A 216 10.67 5.87 -7.76
C LEU A 216 9.97 4.67 -8.40
N ILE A 217 10.73 3.72 -8.95
CA ILE A 217 10.20 2.45 -9.48
C ILE A 217 10.76 1.31 -8.63
N PRO A 218 10.22 1.10 -7.41
CA PRO A 218 10.80 0.14 -6.47
C PRO A 218 10.66 -1.28 -6.99
N LYS A 219 11.78 -2.00 -7.03
CA LYS A 219 11.84 -3.44 -7.34
C LYS A 219 11.60 -4.31 -6.10
N HIS A 220 11.33 -3.71 -4.97
CA HIS A 220 10.95 -4.37 -3.72
C HIS A 220 9.50 -4.03 -3.36
N ILE A 221 8.94 -4.77 -2.42
CA ILE A 221 7.60 -4.52 -1.89
C ILE A 221 7.65 -3.27 -1.02
N THR A 222 6.69 -2.35 -1.20
CA THR A 222 6.48 -1.19 -0.31
C THR A 222 5.47 -1.53 0.79
N LYS A 223 5.39 -0.69 1.84
CA LYS A 223 4.36 -0.84 2.87
C LYS A 223 2.95 -0.70 2.29
N GLU A 224 2.78 0.24 1.38
CA GLU A 224 1.51 0.49 0.68
C GLU A 224 1.10 -0.70 -0.19
N ASP A 225 2.04 -1.39 -0.83
CA ASP A 225 1.75 -2.65 -1.54
C ASP A 225 1.19 -3.71 -0.58
N ILE A 226 1.76 -3.83 0.62
CA ILE A 226 1.30 -4.80 1.63
C ILE A 226 -0.10 -4.43 2.10
N PHE A 227 -0.33 -3.17 2.47
CA PHE A 227 -1.64 -2.69 2.94
C PHE A 227 -2.70 -2.83 1.85
N ALA A 228 -2.40 -2.42 0.62
CA ALA A 228 -3.30 -2.60 -0.51
C ALA A 228 -3.56 -4.08 -0.83
N SER A 229 -2.57 -4.97 -0.68
CA SER A 229 -2.74 -6.41 -0.86
C SER A 229 -3.66 -7.02 0.20
N ILE A 230 -3.52 -6.62 1.45
CA ILE A 230 -4.39 -7.07 2.55
C ILE A 230 -5.82 -6.61 2.27
N ASN A 231 -5.99 -5.33 1.96
CA ASN A 231 -7.26 -4.71 1.62
C ASN A 231 -7.92 -5.39 0.40
N TYR A 232 -7.16 -5.65 -0.67
CA TYR A 232 -7.64 -6.40 -1.83
C TYR A 232 -8.14 -7.80 -1.46
N ASN A 233 -7.40 -8.55 -0.63
CA ASN A 233 -7.81 -9.89 -0.23
C ASN A 233 -9.07 -9.89 0.65
N MET A 234 -9.32 -8.83 1.42
CA MET A 234 -10.55 -8.66 2.19
C MET A 234 -11.76 -8.42 1.29
N HIS A 235 -11.57 -7.75 0.17
CA HIS A 235 -12.63 -7.30 -0.73
C HIS A 235 -12.91 -8.25 -1.90
N LEU A 236 -12.24 -9.41 -1.98
CA LEU A 236 -12.44 -10.37 -3.08
C LEU A 236 -13.88 -10.83 -3.24
N GLU A 237 -14.63 -10.93 -2.15
CA GLU A 237 -16.04 -11.32 -2.16
C GLU A 237 -16.99 -10.21 -2.66
N TYR A 238 -16.54 -8.96 -2.65
CA TYR A 238 -17.30 -7.80 -3.16
C TYR A 238 -16.94 -7.44 -4.61
N GLY A 239 -15.97 -8.11 -5.20
CA GLY A 239 -15.52 -7.85 -6.57
C GLY A 239 -14.64 -6.59 -6.74
N ILE A 240 -14.10 -6.05 -5.63
CA ILE A 240 -13.26 -4.85 -5.59
C ILE A 240 -11.77 -5.20 -5.71
#